data_153c65bb0b162dd285e81d9421d9667c
#
_entry.id   153c65bb0b162dd285e81d9421d9667c
#
_cell.length_a   1.000
_cell.length_b   1.000
_cell.length_c   1.000
_cell.angle_alpha   90.00
_cell.angle_beta   90.00
_cell.angle_gamma   90.00
#
_symmetry.space_group_name_H-M   'P 1'
#
loop_
_entity.id
_entity.type
_entity.pdbx_description
1 polymer ?
#
loop_
_entity_poly.entity_id
_entity_poly.type
_entity_poly.pdbx_seq_one_letter_code
_entity_poly.pdbx_strand_id
1 'polypeptide(L)'
;MTDMTSAWARLDLAAKAASQVRIDSLFATEPNRLADMSVEAAGLYLDLSKQAWTGELMAVSLDLARAADVQARRARLFGGAVVNDSEDRAVLHPALRAADGADFKAKGEPISRAVEAGRVA
;
A
#
# COMPACT_ATOMS: atom_id res chain seq x y z
N MET A 1 -14.30 -16.26 -0.83
CA MET A 1 -13.68 -15.02 -0.29
C MET A 1 -13.05 -15.36 1.04
N THR A 2 -11.76 -15.16 1.20
CA THR A 2 -11.08 -15.35 2.48
C THR A 2 -11.51 -14.21 3.40
N ASP A 3 -12.02 -14.52 4.60
CA ASP A 3 -12.38 -13.49 5.56
C ASP A 3 -11.11 -12.89 6.22
N MET A 4 -11.26 -11.70 6.80
CA MET A 4 -10.16 -10.96 7.43
C MET A 4 -9.49 -11.74 8.56
N THR A 5 -10.28 -12.45 9.38
CA THR A 5 -9.77 -13.19 10.53
C THR A 5 -8.85 -14.32 10.08
N SER A 6 -9.29 -15.09 9.08
CA SER A 6 -8.48 -16.15 8.49
C SER A 6 -7.23 -15.64 7.79
N ALA A 7 -7.31 -14.46 7.13
CA ALA A 7 -6.16 -13.84 6.48
C ALA A 7 -5.11 -13.40 7.51
N TRP A 8 -5.55 -12.79 8.62
CA TRP A 8 -4.67 -12.42 9.73
C TRP A 8 -4.00 -13.64 10.39
N ALA A 9 -4.76 -14.71 10.64
CA ALA A 9 -4.21 -15.92 11.26
C ALA A 9 -3.11 -16.56 10.39
N ARG A 10 -3.30 -16.58 9.06
CA ARG A 10 -2.28 -17.07 8.12
C ARG A 10 -1.04 -16.17 8.10
N LEU A 11 -1.23 -14.86 8.11
CA LEU A 11 -0.11 -13.91 8.16
C LEU A 11 0.70 -14.10 9.45
N ASP A 12 0.05 -14.21 10.61
CA ASP A 12 0.73 -14.39 11.89
C ASP A 12 1.56 -15.68 11.92
N LEU A 13 1.01 -16.78 11.39
CA LEU A 13 1.72 -18.05 11.27
C LEU A 13 2.95 -17.93 10.37
N ALA A 14 2.81 -17.33 9.17
CA ALA A 14 3.91 -17.15 8.23
C ALA A 14 4.98 -16.20 8.77
N ALA A 15 4.58 -15.12 9.48
CA ALA A 15 5.50 -14.17 10.10
C ALA A 15 6.33 -14.84 11.21
N LYS A 16 5.72 -15.69 12.04
CA LYS A 16 6.42 -16.49 13.06
C LYS A 16 7.45 -17.43 12.44
N ALA A 17 7.10 -18.10 11.35
CA ALA A 17 8.03 -18.95 10.61
C ALA A 17 9.18 -18.13 10.02
N ALA A 18 8.89 -17.02 9.35
CA ALA A 18 9.89 -16.13 8.74
C ALA A 18 10.85 -15.52 9.77
N SER A 19 10.41 -15.25 11.00
CA SER A 19 11.25 -14.69 12.06
C SER A 19 12.43 -15.60 12.47
N GLN A 20 12.37 -16.88 12.13
CA GLN A 20 13.44 -17.86 12.39
C GLN A 20 14.42 -18.00 11.22
N VAL A 21 14.14 -17.35 10.09
CA VAL A 21 14.94 -17.46 8.86
C VAL A 21 15.99 -16.34 8.82
N ARG A 22 17.24 -16.72 8.56
CA ARG A 22 18.32 -15.75 8.35
C ARG A 22 18.28 -15.21 6.91
N ILE A 23 18.50 -13.90 6.74
CA ILE A 23 18.47 -13.26 5.42
C ILE A 23 19.55 -13.85 4.49
N ASP A 24 20.73 -14.14 5.00
CA ASP A 24 21.82 -14.74 4.22
C ASP A 24 21.43 -16.11 3.65
N SER A 25 20.68 -16.93 4.41
CA SER A 25 20.20 -18.22 3.92
C SER A 25 19.14 -18.06 2.80
N LEU A 26 18.35 -16.99 2.82
CA LEU A 26 17.40 -16.68 1.74
C LEU A 26 18.11 -16.38 0.44
N PHE A 27 19.23 -15.65 0.45
CA PHE A 27 20.02 -15.42 -0.75
C PHE A 27 20.69 -16.70 -1.27
N ALA A 28 21.03 -17.63 -0.39
CA ALA A 28 21.60 -18.93 -0.78
C ALA A 28 20.56 -19.85 -1.44
N THR A 29 19.30 -19.80 -1.01
CA THR A 29 18.23 -20.69 -1.47
C THR A 29 17.34 -20.10 -2.57
N GLU A 30 17.34 -18.80 -2.73
CA GLU A 30 16.51 -18.06 -3.70
C GLU A 30 17.41 -17.28 -4.68
N PRO A 31 17.94 -17.91 -5.75
CA PRO A 31 18.95 -17.27 -6.62
C PRO A 31 18.44 -16.02 -7.34
N ASN A 32 17.14 -15.91 -7.57
CA ASN A 32 16.50 -14.74 -8.19
C ASN A 32 15.96 -13.72 -7.19
N ARG A 33 16.29 -13.87 -5.90
CA ARG A 33 15.69 -13.09 -4.82
C ARG A 33 15.70 -11.57 -5.07
N LEU A 34 16.81 -11.04 -5.59
CA LEU A 34 16.88 -9.60 -5.87
C LEU A 34 15.83 -9.17 -6.91
N ALA A 35 15.68 -9.93 -8.00
CA ALA A 35 14.69 -9.62 -9.01
C ALA A 35 13.24 -9.80 -8.52
N ASP A 36 12.99 -10.89 -7.77
CA ASP A 36 11.65 -11.24 -7.28
C ASP A 36 11.16 -10.31 -6.16
N MET A 37 12.09 -9.71 -5.40
CA MET A 37 11.81 -8.84 -4.25
C MET A 37 12.10 -7.35 -4.52
N SER A 38 12.24 -6.97 -5.80
CA SER A 38 12.44 -5.58 -6.19
C SER A 38 11.35 -5.11 -7.12
N VAL A 39 11.04 -3.82 -7.08
CA VAL A 39 10.10 -3.19 -8.00
C VAL A 39 10.56 -1.78 -8.35
N GLU A 40 10.46 -1.44 -9.62
CA GLU A 40 10.67 -0.09 -10.10
C GLU A 40 9.33 0.52 -10.51
N ALA A 41 8.97 1.65 -9.92
CA ALA A 41 7.72 2.34 -10.21
C ALA A 41 7.86 3.84 -9.92
N ALA A 42 7.27 4.68 -10.76
CA ALA A 42 7.23 6.13 -10.60
C ALA A 42 8.62 6.78 -10.35
N GLY A 43 9.68 6.25 -10.99
CA GLY A 43 11.05 6.73 -10.82
C GLY A 43 11.71 6.33 -9.49
N LEU A 44 11.09 5.43 -8.74
CA LEU A 44 11.63 4.87 -7.50
C LEU A 44 11.98 3.39 -7.70
N TYR A 45 13.11 2.97 -7.14
CA TYR A 45 13.48 1.58 -7.02
C TYR A 45 13.33 1.12 -5.58
N LEU A 46 12.48 0.13 -5.35
CA LEU A 46 12.25 -0.46 -4.03
C LEU A 46 12.87 -1.85 -4.00
N ASP A 47 13.81 -2.05 -3.11
CA ASP A 47 14.49 -3.33 -2.86
C ASP A 47 14.07 -3.88 -1.49
N LEU A 48 13.28 -4.96 -1.51
CA LEU A 48 12.85 -5.71 -0.32
C LEU A 48 13.68 -6.98 -0.10
N SER A 49 14.70 -7.24 -0.93
CA SER A 49 15.47 -8.48 -0.88
C SER A 49 16.19 -8.69 0.47
N LYS A 50 16.50 -7.61 1.19
CA LYS A 50 17.15 -7.64 2.51
C LYS A 50 16.18 -7.63 3.68
N GLN A 51 14.89 -7.80 3.43
CA GLN A 51 13.91 -8.07 4.47
C GLN A 51 13.84 -9.57 4.75
N ALA A 52 13.47 -9.97 5.97
CA ALA A 52 13.25 -11.37 6.32
C ALA A 52 11.91 -11.89 5.75
N TRP A 53 11.63 -11.56 4.49
CA TRP A 53 10.43 -11.96 3.77
C TRP A 53 10.72 -13.18 2.91
N THR A 54 9.95 -14.23 3.13
CA THR A 54 9.89 -15.40 2.25
C THR A 54 8.82 -15.19 1.17
N GLY A 55 8.87 -15.97 0.11
CA GLY A 55 7.80 -15.97 -0.90
C GLY A 55 6.43 -16.27 -0.31
N GLU A 56 6.36 -17.17 0.69
CA GLU A 56 5.13 -17.47 1.42
C GLU A 56 4.61 -16.26 2.20
N LEU A 57 5.48 -15.59 2.96
CA LEU A 57 5.08 -14.39 3.72
C LEU A 57 4.57 -13.29 2.79
N MET A 58 5.21 -13.09 1.64
CA MET A 58 4.73 -12.15 0.61
C MET A 58 3.34 -12.54 0.12
N ALA A 59 3.12 -13.81 -0.22
CA ALA A 59 1.83 -14.28 -0.74
C ALA A 59 0.68 -14.06 0.26
N VAL A 60 0.87 -14.45 1.53
CA VAL A 60 -0.17 -14.26 2.55
C VAL A 60 -0.39 -12.79 2.92
N SER A 61 0.64 -11.95 2.82
CA SER A 61 0.50 -10.49 2.97
C SER A 61 -0.38 -9.88 1.89
N LEU A 62 -0.18 -10.30 0.63
CA LEU A 62 -1.03 -9.89 -0.48
C LEU A 62 -2.47 -10.42 -0.35
N ASP A 63 -2.65 -11.62 0.19
CA ASP A 63 -3.99 -12.17 0.47
C ASP A 63 -4.71 -11.35 1.55
N LEU A 64 -3.99 -10.92 2.59
CA LEU A 64 -4.55 -10.01 3.59
C LEU A 64 -4.95 -8.66 2.96
N ALA A 65 -4.11 -8.09 2.10
CA ALA A 65 -4.43 -6.84 1.40
C ALA A 65 -5.70 -6.98 0.53
N ARG A 66 -5.87 -8.14 -0.14
CA ARG A 66 -7.10 -8.45 -0.89
C ARG A 66 -8.32 -8.60 0.03
N ALA A 67 -8.18 -9.32 1.14
CA ALA A 67 -9.25 -9.48 2.13
C ALA A 67 -9.66 -8.14 2.77
N ALA A 68 -8.71 -7.22 2.96
CA ALA A 68 -8.94 -5.86 3.46
C ALA A 68 -9.48 -4.90 2.39
N ASP A 69 -9.66 -5.36 1.16
CA ASP A 69 -10.13 -4.56 0.02
C ASP A 69 -9.33 -3.26 -0.20
N VAL A 70 -7.99 -3.39 -0.14
CA VAL A 70 -7.06 -2.24 -0.28
C VAL A 70 -7.28 -1.51 -1.61
N GLN A 71 -7.64 -2.22 -2.68
CA GLN A 71 -7.89 -1.62 -3.99
C GLN A 71 -9.09 -0.66 -3.97
N ALA A 72 -10.22 -1.07 -3.40
CA ALA A 72 -11.39 -0.20 -3.29
C ALA A 72 -11.14 0.95 -2.32
N ARG A 73 -10.44 0.71 -1.22
CA ARG A 73 -10.04 1.78 -0.29
C ARG A 73 -9.16 2.82 -0.97
N ARG A 74 -8.20 2.38 -1.78
CA ARG A 74 -7.36 3.27 -2.60
C ARG A 74 -8.21 4.08 -3.60
N ALA A 75 -9.13 3.43 -4.30
CA ALA A 75 -10.02 4.12 -5.25
C ALA A 75 -10.88 5.18 -4.54
N ARG A 76 -11.42 4.87 -3.36
CA ARG A 76 -12.15 5.83 -2.52
C ARG A 76 -11.28 7.01 -2.10
N LEU A 77 -10.03 6.77 -1.67
CA LEU A 77 -9.08 7.81 -1.29
C LEU A 77 -8.83 8.79 -2.43
N PHE A 78 -8.50 8.29 -3.61
CA PHE A 78 -8.22 9.12 -4.79
C PHE A 78 -9.48 9.76 -5.37
N GLY A 79 -10.65 9.15 -5.17
CA GLY A 79 -11.96 9.70 -5.56
C GLY A 79 -12.50 10.77 -4.60
N GLY A 80 -11.76 11.12 -3.53
CA GLY A 80 -12.17 12.15 -2.58
C GLY A 80 -13.33 11.74 -1.67
N ALA A 81 -13.58 10.45 -1.51
CA ALA A 81 -14.55 9.96 -0.53
C ALA A 81 -14.04 10.17 0.90
N VAL A 82 -14.96 10.18 1.85
CA VAL A 82 -14.60 10.11 3.28
C VAL A 82 -13.94 8.75 3.53
N VAL A 83 -12.67 8.79 3.96
CA VAL A 83 -11.87 7.63 4.35
C VAL A 83 -11.27 7.77 5.74
N ASN A 84 -11.36 8.95 6.34
CA ASN A 84 -11.08 9.20 7.74
C ASN A 84 -12.42 9.25 8.47
N ASP A 85 -12.89 8.09 8.89
CA ASP A 85 -14.22 7.94 9.50
C ASP A 85 -14.31 8.61 10.87
N SER A 86 -13.18 8.78 11.57
CA SER A 86 -13.16 9.40 12.93
C SER A 86 -13.37 10.91 12.88
N GLU A 87 -12.99 11.57 11.78
CA GLU A 87 -13.13 13.02 11.60
C GLU A 87 -14.13 13.39 10.50
N ASP A 88 -14.78 12.42 9.89
CA ASP A 88 -15.67 12.60 8.74
C ASP A 88 -15.02 13.40 7.61
N ARG A 89 -13.76 13.06 7.25
CA ARG A 89 -12.98 13.81 6.27
C ARG A 89 -12.49 12.96 5.10
N ALA A 90 -12.45 13.59 3.93
CA ALA A 90 -11.64 13.12 2.82
C ALA A 90 -10.15 13.39 3.10
N VAL A 91 -9.27 12.48 2.65
CA VAL A 91 -7.82 12.66 2.74
C VAL A 91 -7.32 13.35 1.49
N LEU A 92 -6.82 14.58 1.60
CA LEU A 92 -6.51 15.46 0.46
C LEU A 92 -5.03 15.44 0.05
N HIS A 93 -4.19 14.60 0.62
CA HIS A 93 -2.77 14.52 0.26
C HIS A 93 -2.51 14.26 -1.24
N PRO A 94 -3.32 13.45 -1.96
CA PRO A 94 -3.17 13.32 -3.40
C PRO A 94 -3.42 14.63 -4.16
N ALA A 95 -4.43 15.41 -3.74
CA ALA A 95 -4.74 16.69 -4.35
C ALA A 95 -3.62 17.73 -4.14
N LEU A 96 -3.03 17.75 -2.93
CA LEU A 96 -1.90 18.64 -2.60
C LEU A 96 -0.65 18.36 -3.44
N ARG A 97 -0.48 17.14 -3.95
CA ARG A 97 0.67 16.69 -4.75
C ARG A 97 0.38 16.61 -6.25
N ALA A 98 -0.85 16.84 -6.64
CA ALA A 98 -1.24 16.80 -8.05
C ALA A 98 -0.70 17.99 -8.83
N ALA A 99 -0.55 17.85 -10.14
CA ALA A 99 -0.29 18.97 -11.03
C ALA A 99 -1.46 19.96 -11.02
N ASP A 100 -1.16 21.21 -11.37
CA ASP A 100 -2.20 22.23 -11.54
C ASP A 100 -3.17 21.83 -12.65
N GLY A 101 -4.45 22.13 -12.45
CA GLY A 101 -5.53 21.70 -13.35
C GLY A 101 -6.02 20.27 -13.16
N ALA A 102 -5.45 19.51 -12.23
CA ALA A 102 -5.97 18.17 -11.90
C ALA A 102 -7.36 18.26 -11.25
N ASP A 103 -8.30 17.42 -11.71
CA ASP A 103 -9.66 17.40 -11.16
C ASP A 103 -9.73 16.55 -9.90
N PHE A 104 -9.78 17.22 -8.73
CA PHE A 104 -9.99 16.58 -7.45
C PHE A 104 -11.30 17.04 -6.80
N LYS A 105 -11.94 16.09 -6.10
CA LYS A 105 -13.17 16.33 -5.34
C LYS A 105 -12.97 15.91 -3.89
N ALA A 106 -13.73 16.52 -2.99
CA ALA A 106 -13.89 16.07 -1.61
C ALA A 106 -15.38 16.06 -1.30
N LYS A 107 -15.90 14.91 -0.85
CA LYS A 107 -17.34 14.71 -0.62
C LYS A 107 -18.20 15.07 -1.85
N GLY A 108 -17.69 14.85 -3.05
CA GLY A 108 -18.35 15.19 -4.31
C GLY A 108 -18.14 16.62 -4.82
N GLU A 109 -17.62 17.54 -3.99
CA GLU A 109 -17.42 18.95 -4.35
C GLU A 109 -16.02 19.17 -4.95
N PRO A 110 -15.89 19.97 -6.02
CA PRO A 110 -14.60 20.34 -6.61
C PRO A 110 -13.73 21.13 -5.61
N ILE A 111 -12.48 20.72 -5.44
CA ILE A 111 -11.55 21.37 -4.49
C ILE A 111 -10.25 21.85 -5.13
N SER A 112 -10.02 21.56 -6.42
CA SER A 112 -8.74 21.84 -7.09
C SER A 112 -8.30 23.29 -6.98
N ARG A 113 -9.20 24.26 -7.22
CA ARG A 113 -8.90 25.69 -7.08
C ARG A 113 -8.50 26.11 -5.67
N ALA A 114 -9.17 25.57 -4.64
CA ALA A 114 -8.85 25.87 -3.25
C ALA A 114 -7.48 25.31 -2.85
N VAL A 115 -7.15 24.11 -3.34
CA VAL A 115 -5.85 23.47 -3.13
C VAL A 115 -4.74 24.25 -3.83
N GLU A 116 -4.93 24.67 -5.08
CA GLU A 116 -3.98 25.48 -5.85
C GLU A 116 -3.71 26.82 -5.16
N ALA A 117 -4.76 27.52 -4.74
CA ALA A 117 -4.63 28.77 -3.99
C ALA A 117 -3.84 28.60 -2.68
N GLY A 118 -4.08 27.51 -1.95
CA GLY A 118 -3.36 27.22 -0.71
C GLY A 118 -1.90 26.80 -0.89
N ARG A 119 -1.47 26.40 -2.09
CA ARG A 119 -0.07 26.08 -2.39
C ARG A 119 0.79 27.32 -2.68
N VAL A 120 0.16 28.44 -3.05
CA VAL A 120 0.84 29.68 -3.47
C VAL A 120 0.90 30.70 -2.33
N ALA A 121 0.14 30.48 -1.25
CA ALA A 121 0.10 31.32 -0.06
C ALA A 121 1.19 30.94 0.94
#